data_048d3400bc73a1e1afabc2d1aaf453f5
#
_entry.id   048d3400bc73a1e1afabc2d1aaf453f5
#
_cell.length_a   1.000
_cell.length_b   1.000
_cell.length_c   1.000
_cell.angle_alpha   90.00
_cell.angle_beta   90.00
_cell.angle_gamma   90.00
#
_symmetry.space_group_name_H-M   'P 1'
#
loop_
_entity.id
_entity.type
_entity.pdbx_description
1 polymer ?
#
loop_
_entity_poly.entity_id
_entity_poly.type
_entity_poly.pdbx_seq_one_letter_code
_entity_poly.pdbx_strand_id
1 'polypeptide(L)'
;MKKLIITLAIALAACTAAFAQKGLSVGVGYQNYTLHQDYTVTIAGIDLTSKADNAFGGVYAGASFQLLSFGPGINFIPGLYFSATSYKDSDDADNQAKQSFIGAPIYFSYKLDLVPGTLAIEPFLGPTFSYGLSFKGTADNWSHTTDFYSDDYNFKKLNVAVGGGIALDIVDMIRVNVGYNYYLLNLYGGDGQGNVNRNGALSFGVAYLF
;
A
#
# COMPACT_ATOMS: atom_id res chain seq x y z
N MET A 1 15.01 11.60 -7.79
CA MET A 1 13.65 11.05 -7.79
C MET A 1 13.07 10.86 -9.20
N LYS A 2 13.03 11.89 -10.10
CA LYS A 2 12.50 11.74 -11.48
C LYS A 2 13.15 10.60 -12.27
N LYS A 3 14.47 10.42 -12.17
CA LYS A 3 15.20 9.34 -12.87
C LYS A 3 14.82 7.94 -12.38
N LEU A 4 14.57 7.77 -11.08
CA LEU A 4 14.15 6.49 -10.48
C LEU A 4 12.74 6.09 -10.95
N ILE A 5 11.82 7.03 -11.01
CA ILE A 5 10.44 6.81 -11.49
C ILE A 5 10.46 6.41 -12.97
N ILE A 6 11.27 7.10 -13.79
CA ILE A 6 11.42 6.78 -15.23
C ILE A 6 12.05 5.39 -15.39
N THR A 7 13.09 5.06 -14.62
CA THR A 7 13.75 3.74 -14.69
C THR A 7 12.79 2.63 -14.24
N LEU A 8 11.99 2.86 -13.20
CA LEU A 8 10.97 1.91 -12.75
C LEU A 8 9.87 1.73 -13.79
N ALA A 9 9.39 2.83 -14.40
CA ALA A 9 8.41 2.78 -15.47
C ALA A 9 8.93 2.06 -16.72
N ILE A 10 10.18 2.28 -17.10
CA ILE A 10 10.85 1.58 -18.23
C ILE A 10 11.05 0.09 -17.87
N ALA A 11 11.47 -0.23 -16.65
CA ALA A 11 11.61 -1.62 -16.20
C ALA A 11 10.27 -2.35 -16.18
N LEU A 12 9.19 -1.71 -15.69
CA LEU A 12 7.84 -2.26 -15.78
C LEU A 12 7.40 -2.44 -17.25
N ALA A 13 7.62 -1.45 -18.11
CA ALA A 13 7.28 -1.54 -19.53
C ALA A 13 8.10 -2.62 -20.27
N ALA A 14 9.37 -2.80 -19.93
CA ALA A 14 10.21 -3.88 -20.49
C ALA A 14 9.77 -5.27 -20.00
N CYS A 15 9.35 -5.38 -18.75
CA CYS A 15 8.74 -6.63 -18.23
C CYS A 15 7.43 -6.94 -18.96
N THR A 16 6.60 -5.94 -19.29
CA THR A 16 5.33 -6.16 -20.00
C THR A 16 5.54 -6.65 -21.43
N ALA A 17 6.56 -6.18 -22.12
CA ALA A 17 6.90 -6.67 -23.48
C ALA A 17 7.43 -8.12 -23.51
N ALA A 18 8.02 -8.59 -22.40
CA ALA A 18 8.51 -9.96 -22.27
C ALA A 18 7.41 -10.97 -21.85
N PHE A 19 6.31 -10.48 -21.24
CA PHE A 19 5.24 -11.28 -20.68
C PHE A 19 3.85 -10.86 -21.18
N ALA A 20 3.67 -10.79 -22.49
CA ALA A 20 2.32 -10.70 -23.09
C ALA A 20 1.57 -12.01 -22.85
N GLN A 21 1.42 -12.41 -21.58
CA GLN A 21 0.62 -13.54 -21.18
C GLN A 21 -0.76 -13.04 -20.75
N LYS A 22 -1.78 -13.68 -21.32
CA LYS A 22 -3.17 -13.47 -20.93
C LYS A 22 -3.32 -13.58 -19.42
N GLY A 23 -3.83 -12.53 -18.77
CA GLY A 23 -4.03 -12.49 -17.32
C GLY A 23 -3.04 -11.62 -16.53
N LEU A 24 -2.03 -11.02 -17.18
CA LEU A 24 -1.18 -10.01 -16.55
C LEU A 24 -1.93 -8.67 -16.50
N SER A 25 -1.83 -7.97 -15.37
CA SER A 25 -2.23 -6.56 -15.26
C SER A 25 -1.10 -5.71 -14.72
N VAL A 26 -0.93 -4.51 -15.27
CA VAL A 26 0.06 -3.54 -14.80
C VAL A 26 -0.64 -2.21 -14.56
N GLY A 27 -0.44 -1.64 -13.39
CA GLY A 27 -1.19 -0.44 -13.02
C GLY A 27 -0.47 0.49 -12.08
N VAL A 28 -1.08 1.65 -11.95
CA VAL A 28 -0.69 2.71 -11.03
C VAL A 28 -1.90 3.21 -10.28
N GLY A 29 -1.67 3.81 -9.13
CA GLY A 29 -2.78 4.38 -8.37
C GLY A 29 -2.31 5.27 -7.24
N TYR A 30 -3.30 5.74 -6.50
CA TYR A 30 -3.13 6.54 -5.28
C TYR A 30 -3.65 5.75 -4.09
N GLN A 31 -2.97 5.86 -2.97
CA GLN A 31 -3.45 5.31 -1.71
C GLN A 31 -3.31 6.33 -0.58
N ASN A 32 -4.23 6.23 0.37
CA ASN A 32 -4.23 7.00 1.61
C ASN A 32 -4.43 6.06 2.78
N TYR A 33 -3.64 6.21 3.84
CA TYR A 33 -3.82 5.48 5.10
C TYR A 33 -3.50 6.38 6.28
N THR A 34 -4.06 6.07 7.44
CA THR A 34 -3.76 6.76 8.69
C THR A 34 -2.80 5.92 9.53
N LEU A 35 -1.70 6.52 9.96
CA LEU A 35 -0.82 5.95 10.96
C LEU A 35 -1.29 6.38 12.34
N HIS A 36 -1.86 5.45 13.07
CA HIS A 36 -2.32 5.66 14.45
C HIS A 36 -1.18 5.35 15.42
N GLN A 37 -0.90 6.27 16.32
CA GLN A 37 0.19 6.17 17.29
C GLN A 37 -0.36 6.42 18.69
N ASP A 38 -0.26 5.42 19.56
CA ASP A 38 -0.56 5.53 20.98
C ASP A 38 0.74 5.39 21.77
N TYR A 39 1.12 6.42 22.52
CA TYR A 39 2.27 6.38 23.43
C TYR A 39 1.79 6.54 24.86
N THR A 40 2.19 5.64 25.72
CA THR A 40 1.98 5.76 27.15
C THR A 40 3.34 5.95 27.83
N VAL A 41 3.48 7.07 28.54
CA VAL A 41 4.65 7.38 29.36
C VAL A 41 4.21 7.35 30.82
N THR A 42 4.84 6.50 31.63
CA THR A 42 4.58 6.45 33.08
C THR A 42 5.54 7.41 33.80
N ILE A 43 5.01 8.46 34.40
CA ILE A 43 5.77 9.40 35.22
C ILE A 43 5.25 9.33 36.66
N ALA A 44 6.12 8.96 37.58
CA ALA A 44 5.78 8.82 39.02
C ALA A 44 4.55 7.96 39.31
N GLY A 45 4.36 6.87 38.52
CA GLY A 45 3.22 5.96 38.67
C GLY A 45 1.93 6.45 38.02
N ILE A 46 1.96 7.55 37.29
CA ILE A 46 0.82 8.07 36.49
C ILE A 46 1.08 7.81 35.01
N ASP A 47 0.15 7.12 34.37
CA ASP A 47 0.20 6.85 32.94
C ASP A 47 -0.35 8.03 32.15
N LEU A 48 0.50 8.65 31.35
CA LEU A 48 0.13 9.70 30.39
C LEU A 48 0.11 9.10 28.98
N THR A 49 -1.07 8.98 28.41
CA THR A 49 -1.24 8.48 27.06
C THR A 49 -1.41 9.64 26.08
N SER A 50 -0.56 9.69 25.08
CA SER A 50 -0.67 10.62 23.94
C SER A 50 -1.09 9.83 22.71
N LYS A 51 -2.04 10.37 21.94
CA LYS A 51 -2.53 9.80 20.70
C LYS A 51 -2.26 10.77 19.56
N ALA A 52 -1.77 10.23 18.45
CA ALA A 52 -1.56 10.98 17.24
C ALA A 52 -2.01 10.18 16.02
N ASP A 53 -2.73 10.83 15.12
CA ASP A 53 -3.19 10.29 13.85
C ASP A 53 -2.57 11.08 12.71
N ASN A 54 -1.75 10.42 11.90
CA ASN A 54 -1.06 11.03 10.78
C ASN A 54 -1.55 10.40 9.46
N ALA A 55 -2.18 11.18 8.61
CA ALA A 55 -2.66 10.73 7.31
C ALA A 55 -1.53 10.75 6.27
N PHE A 56 -1.18 9.57 5.76
CA PHE A 56 -0.20 9.40 4.68
C PHE A 56 -0.93 9.23 3.35
N GLY A 57 -0.56 10.05 2.37
CA GLY A 57 -1.04 9.93 1.01
C GLY A 57 0.11 9.73 0.02
N GLY A 58 -0.13 8.98 -1.06
CA GLY A 58 0.89 8.80 -2.07
C GLY A 58 0.50 7.83 -3.18
N VAL A 59 1.47 7.54 -4.02
CA VAL A 59 1.27 6.76 -5.23
C VAL A 59 1.81 5.35 -5.08
N TYR A 60 1.20 4.43 -5.81
CA TYR A 60 1.73 3.08 -5.99
C TYR A 60 1.77 2.70 -7.47
N ALA A 61 2.65 1.76 -7.78
CA ALA A 61 2.74 1.13 -9.09
C ALA A 61 3.03 -0.36 -8.92
N GLY A 62 2.41 -1.20 -9.73
CA GLY A 62 2.57 -2.64 -9.58
C GLY A 62 2.02 -3.45 -10.72
N ALA A 63 2.14 -4.76 -10.56
CA ALA A 63 1.62 -5.75 -11.47
C ALA A 63 0.91 -6.86 -10.68
N SER A 64 -0.09 -7.47 -11.27
CA SER A 64 -0.72 -8.68 -10.76
C SER A 64 -0.98 -9.66 -11.90
N PHE A 65 -1.12 -10.92 -11.54
CA PHE A 65 -1.29 -11.99 -12.52
C PHE A 65 -2.44 -12.90 -12.10
N GLN A 66 -3.40 -13.10 -13.01
CA GLN A 66 -4.46 -14.07 -12.82
C GLN A 66 -3.88 -15.49 -13.04
N LEU A 67 -3.42 -16.12 -11.94
CA LEU A 67 -2.69 -17.37 -11.98
C LEU A 67 -3.60 -18.58 -12.22
N LEU A 68 -4.75 -18.59 -11.57
CA LEU A 68 -5.70 -19.69 -11.60
C LEU A 68 -7.13 -19.15 -11.70
N SER A 69 -7.97 -19.87 -12.44
CA SER A 69 -9.41 -19.64 -12.47
C SER A 69 -10.12 -20.92 -12.03
N PHE A 70 -11.03 -20.79 -11.06
CA PHE A 70 -11.80 -21.89 -10.49
C PHE A 70 -13.27 -21.74 -10.87
N GLY A 71 -13.80 -22.67 -11.67
CA GLY A 71 -15.20 -22.63 -12.07
C GLY A 71 -15.60 -21.34 -12.81
N PRO A 72 -16.87 -20.96 -12.77
CA PRO A 72 -17.34 -19.79 -13.50
C PRO A 72 -16.99 -18.49 -12.73
N GLY A 73 -15.82 -17.88 -13.03
CA GLY A 73 -15.50 -16.52 -12.64
C GLY A 73 -14.65 -16.32 -11.38
N ILE A 74 -14.32 -17.36 -10.61
CA ILE A 74 -13.42 -17.21 -9.44
C ILE A 74 -11.97 -17.22 -9.90
N ASN A 75 -11.22 -16.19 -9.56
CA ASN A 75 -9.82 -16.03 -9.94
C ASN A 75 -8.92 -15.92 -8.71
N PHE A 76 -7.71 -16.45 -8.82
CA PHE A 76 -6.62 -16.27 -7.87
C PHE A 76 -5.59 -15.33 -8.48
N ILE A 77 -5.37 -14.18 -7.83
CA ILE A 77 -4.62 -13.04 -8.38
C ILE A 77 -3.53 -12.61 -7.39
N PRO A 78 -2.35 -13.22 -7.43
CA PRO A 78 -1.18 -12.69 -6.75
C PRO A 78 -0.68 -11.43 -7.46
N GLY A 79 -0.07 -10.51 -6.69
CA GLY A 79 0.50 -9.29 -7.22
C GLY A 79 1.72 -8.82 -6.45
N LEU A 80 2.36 -7.79 -7.00
CA LEU A 80 3.45 -7.08 -6.38
C LEU A 80 3.33 -5.59 -6.72
N TYR A 81 3.47 -4.71 -5.73
CA TYR A 81 3.50 -3.28 -5.96
C TYR A 81 4.55 -2.58 -5.10
N PHE A 82 5.05 -1.48 -5.60
CA PHE A 82 5.84 -0.51 -4.85
C PHE A 82 4.97 0.68 -4.51
N SER A 83 5.08 1.19 -3.30
CA SER A 83 4.38 2.37 -2.85
C SER A 83 5.32 3.39 -2.25
N ALA A 84 5.06 4.67 -2.54
CA ALA A 84 5.72 5.82 -1.94
C ALA A 84 4.65 6.79 -1.43
N THR A 85 4.64 7.00 -0.12
CA THR A 85 3.66 7.84 0.58
C THR A 85 4.36 8.88 1.42
N SER A 86 3.68 9.97 1.67
CA SER A 86 4.17 11.03 2.54
C SER A 86 3.05 11.60 3.40
N TYR A 87 3.44 12.05 4.57
CA TYR A 87 2.67 12.89 5.47
C TYR A 87 3.36 14.26 5.56
N LYS A 88 2.57 15.30 5.64
CA LYS A 88 3.01 16.65 5.93
C LYS A 88 2.03 17.27 6.92
N ASP A 89 2.55 17.84 8.00
CA ASP A 89 1.74 18.54 8.97
C ASP A 89 1.13 19.80 8.33
N SER A 90 -0.14 20.07 8.62
CA SER A 90 -0.84 21.27 8.13
C SER A 90 -0.39 22.53 8.86
N ASP A 91 -0.04 22.41 10.13
CA ASP A 91 0.29 23.52 11.02
C ASP A 91 1.78 23.82 11.06
N ASP A 92 2.61 22.82 10.76
CA ASP A 92 4.06 22.93 10.69
C ASP A 92 4.60 22.25 9.42
N ALA A 93 4.86 23.07 8.40
CA ALA A 93 5.33 22.60 7.10
C ALA A 93 6.69 21.88 7.14
N ASP A 94 7.45 22.05 8.21
CA ASP A 94 8.76 21.43 8.41
C ASP A 94 8.65 20.02 8.99
N ASN A 95 7.49 19.70 9.60
CA ASN A 95 7.20 18.36 10.06
C ASN A 95 6.62 17.51 8.93
N GLN A 96 7.41 16.61 8.40
CA GLN A 96 7.00 15.69 7.35
C GLN A 96 7.58 14.30 7.54
N ALA A 97 6.86 13.30 7.08
CA ALA A 97 7.34 11.93 7.05
C ALA A 97 7.13 11.32 5.66
N LYS A 98 8.07 10.46 5.24
CA LYS A 98 8.02 9.76 3.96
C LYS A 98 8.23 8.28 4.20
N GLN A 99 7.38 7.48 3.60
CA GLN A 99 7.47 6.03 3.69
C GLN A 99 7.46 5.42 2.29
N SER A 100 8.28 4.39 2.08
CA SER A 100 8.20 3.52 0.91
C SER A 100 8.21 2.07 1.32
N PHE A 101 7.45 1.25 0.60
CA PHE A 101 7.34 -0.17 0.86
C PHE A 101 6.98 -0.97 -0.40
N ILE A 102 7.26 -2.26 -0.36
CA ILE A 102 6.78 -3.23 -1.33
C ILE A 102 5.61 -3.97 -0.71
N GLY A 103 4.54 -4.18 -1.48
CA GLY A 103 3.38 -4.96 -1.08
C GLY A 103 3.13 -6.12 -2.03
N ALA A 104 2.80 -7.27 -1.48
CA ALA A 104 2.45 -8.49 -2.19
C ALA A 104 1.01 -8.89 -1.82
N PRO A 105 0.00 -8.40 -2.55
CA PRO A 105 -1.38 -8.85 -2.39
C PRO A 105 -1.57 -10.25 -2.95
N ILE A 106 -2.45 -11.00 -2.30
CA ILE A 106 -2.91 -12.30 -2.76
C ILE A 106 -4.43 -12.25 -2.71
N TYR A 107 -5.05 -11.92 -3.86
CA TYR A 107 -6.48 -11.73 -3.93
C TYR A 107 -7.19 -12.92 -4.56
N PHE A 108 -8.38 -13.20 -4.06
CA PHE A 108 -9.42 -13.95 -4.73
C PHE A 108 -10.45 -12.97 -5.25
N SER A 109 -10.89 -13.15 -6.48
CA SER A 109 -11.88 -12.30 -7.10
C SER A 109 -12.95 -13.12 -7.79
N TYR A 110 -14.05 -12.45 -8.11
CA TYR A 110 -15.13 -13.03 -8.88
C TYR A 110 -15.52 -12.08 -10.02
N LYS A 111 -15.20 -12.48 -11.27
CA LYS A 111 -15.52 -11.69 -12.46
C LYS A 111 -16.96 -11.92 -12.88
N LEU A 112 -17.72 -10.84 -12.96
CA LEU A 112 -19.11 -10.76 -13.43
C LEU A 112 -19.16 -9.94 -14.71
N ASP A 113 -19.35 -10.60 -15.85
CA ASP A 113 -19.52 -9.91 -17.12
C ASP A 113 -20.91 -9.30 -17.20
N LEU A 114 -21.00 -7.97 -17.09
CA LEU A 114 -22.25 -7.23 -17.27
C LEU A 114 -22.61 -7.10 -18.74
N VAL A 115 -21.61 -6.83 -19.59
CA VAL A 115 -21.68 -6.84 -21.03
C VAL A 115 -20.45 -7.58 -21.54
N PRO A 116 -20.60 -8.81 -22.07
CA PRO A 116 -19.47 -9.64 -22.49
C PRO A 116 -18.49 -8.89 -23.39
N GLY A 117 -17.19 -8.94 -23.04
CA GLY A 117 -16.09 -8.28 -23.77
C GLY A 117 -16.07 -6.75 -23.67
N THR A 118 -17.04 -6.13 -22.97
CA THR A 118 -17.11 -4.66 -22.88
C THR A 118 -17.07 -4.16 -21.45
N LEU A 119 -17.79 -4.79 -20.54
CA LEU A 119 -17.90 -4.31 -19.16
C LEU A 119 -18.04 -5.49 -18.21
N ALA A 120 -17.13 -5.57 -17.25
CA ALA A 120 -17.22 -6.52 -16.15
C ALA A 120 -16.98 -5.83 -14.80
N ILE A 121 -17.61 -6.34 -13.77
CA ILE A 121 -17.35 -5.96 -12.38
C ILE A 121 -16.67 -7.13 -11.68
N GLU A 122 -15.61 -6.84 -10.91
CA GLU A 122 -14.80 -7.86 -10.27
C GLU A 122 -14.54 -7.49 -8.80
N PRO A 123 -15.43 -7.88 -7.86
CA PRO A 123 -15.11 -7.82 -6.44
C PRO A 123 -13.92 -8.73 -6.12
N PHE A 124 -13.06 -8.27 -5.24
CA PHE A 124 -11.86 -9.00 -4.80
C PHE A 124 -11.64 -8.87 -3.30
N LEU A 125 -11.01 -9.88 -2.71
CA LEU A 125 -10.63 -9.88 -1.29
C LEU A 125 -9.41 -10.77 -1.06
N GLY A 126 -8.64 -10.49 -0.01
CA GLY A 126 -7.53 -11.34 0.39
C GLY A 126 -6.50 -10.63 1.26
N PRO A 127 -5.44 -11.35 1.66
CA PRO A 127 -4.33 -10.79 2.42
C PRO A 127 -3.38 -9.99 1.54
N THR A 128 -2.73 -9.00 2.15
CA THR A 128 -1.60 -8.26 1.58
C THR A 128 -0.43 -8.29 2.57
N PHE A 129 0.71 -8.77 2.13
CA PHE A 129 1.96 -8.73 2.88
C PHE A 129 2.75 -7.51 2.40
N SER A 130 3.28 -6.70 3.31
CA SER A 130 4.08 -5.55 2.94
C SER A 130 5.40 -5.48 3.72
N TYR A 131 6.44 -5.01 3.05
CA TYR A 131 7.77 -4.85 3.63
C TYR A 131 8.25 -3.42 3.41
N GLY A 132 8.54 -2.73 4.53
CA GLY A 132 9.03 -1.36 4.53
C GLY A 132 10.48 -1.27 4.04
N LEU A 133 10.71 -0.39 3.09
CA LEU A 133 12.03 -0.11 2.52
C LEU A 133 12.67 1.11 3.15
N SER A 134 11.89 2.15 3.40
CA SER A 134 12.33 3.40 4.02
C SER A 134 11.17 4.02 4.77
N PHE A 135 11.45 4.52 5.97
CA PHE A 135 10.52 5.32 6.74
C PHE A 135 11.32 6.44 7.45
N LYS A 136 11.21 7.66 6.94
CA LYS A 136 11.98 8.82 7.41
C LYS A 136 11.07 9.96 7.76
N GLY A 137 11.32 10.57 8.92
CA GLY A 137 10.71 11.82 9.36
C GLY A 137 11.72 12.94 9.35
N THR A 138 11.27 14.16 9.11
CA THR A 138 12.06 15.38 9.19
C THR A 138 11.30 16.40 10.04
N ALA A 139 11.98 17.04 10.97
CA ALA A 139 11.46 18.08 11.84
C ALA A 139 12.47 19.24 11.93
N ASP A 140 12.04 20.39 12.42
CA ASP A 140 12.88 21.56 12.67
C ASP A 140 13.71 22.03 11.45
N ASN A 141 13.08 22.71 10.50
CA ASN A 141 13.76 23.34 9.36
C ASN A 141 14.72 22.41 8.61
N TRP A 142 14.36 21.12 8.46
CA TRP A 142 15.15 20.10 7.76
C TRP A 142 16.51 19.77 8.41
N SER A 143 16.74 20.24 9.65
CA SER A 143 18.02 20.05 10.34
C SER A 143 18.22 18.63 10.86
N HIS A 144 17.13 17.91 11.17
CA HIS A 144 17.19 16.53 11.68
C HIS A 144 16.31 15.60 10.87
N THR A 145 16.94 14.56 10.32
CA THR A 145 16.23 13.45 9.64
C THR A 145 16.33 12.19 10.49
N THR A 146 15.20 11.68 10.92
CA THR A 146 15.09 10.43 11.69
C THR A 146 14.76 9.27 10.76
N ASP A 147 15.52 8.18 10.83
CA ASP A 147 15.20 6.92 10.15
C ASP A 147 14.53 5.98 11.15
N PHE A 148 13.21 5.80 11.01
CA PHE A 148 12.42 4.96 11.91
C PHE A 148 12.73 3.46 11.77
N TYR A 149 13.40 3.04 10.69
CA TYR A 149 13.86 1.66 10.53
C TYR A 149 15.28 1.41 11.04
N SER A 150 15.91 2.41 11.69
CA SER A 150 17.16 2.21 12.42
C SER A 150 16.93 1.44 13.73
N ASP A 151 18.00 0.85 14.26
CA ASP A 151 17.95 0.06 15.49
C ASP A 151 17.53 0.87 16.73
N ASP A 152 17.68 2.19 16.69
CA ASP A 152 17.31 3.11 17.78
C ASP A 152 15.79 3.23 17.97
N TYR A 153 14.99 3.02 16.90
CA TYR A 153 13.53 3.22 16.92
C TYR A 153 12.72 1.93 16.89
N ASN A 154 13.35 0.78 16.63
CA ASN A 154 12.71 -0.55 16.65
C ASN A 154 11.42 -0.69 15.84
N PHE A 155 11.24 0.04 14.73
CA PHE A 155 10.09 -0.12 13.86
C PHE A 155 10.19 -1.37 13.01
N LYS A 156 9.14 -2.19 13.02
CA LYS A 156 9.06 -3.40 12.20
C LYS A 156 8.82 -3.05 10.74
N LYS A 157 9.56 -3.70 9.86
CA LYS A 157 9.43 -3.53 8.41
C LYS A 157 8.30 -4.36 7.81
N LEU A 158 7.98 -5.51 8.44
CA LEU A 158 6.93 -6.41 7.97
C LEU A 158 5.55 -5.97 8.47
N ASN A 159 4.57 -5.92 7.58
CA ASN A 159 3.18 -5.74 7.94
C ASN A 159 2.28 -6.68 7.13
N VAL A 160 1.13 -7.01 7.70
CA VAL A 160 0.10 -7.84 7.09
C VAL A 160 -1.23 -7.09 7.15
N ALA A 161 -1.97 -7.11 6.05
CA ALA A 161 -3.30 -6.56 5.97
C ALA A 161 -4.27 -7.59 5.41
N VAL A 162 -5.54 -7.42 5.73
CA VAL A 162 -6.65 -8.06 5.03
C VAL A 162 -7.46 -6.97 4.36
N GLY A 163 -7.79 -7.17 3.10
CA GLY A 163 -8.48 -6.16 2.36
C GLY A 163 -9.30 -6.72 1.22
N GLY A 164 -9.99 -5.81 0.56
CA GLY A 164 -10.79 -6.13 -0.61
C GLY A 164 -11.26 -4.86 -1.30
N GLY A 165 -11.98 -5.04 -2.38
CA GLY A 165 -12.45 -3.94 -3.18
C GLY A 165 -13.27 -4.40 -4.36
N ILE A 166 -13.44 -3.47 -5.28
CA ILE A 166 -14.16 -3.69 -6.53
C ILE A 166 -13.29 -3.15 -7.67
N ALA A 167 -13.16 -3.94 -8.70
CA ALA A 167 -12.60 -3.52 -9.99
C ALA A 167 -13.70 -3.47 -11.05
N LEU A 168 -13.56 -2.55 -11.98
CA LEU A 168 -14.38 -2.40 -13.18
C LEU A 168 -13.44 -2.58 -14.37
N ASP A 169 -13.67 -3.63 -15.15
CA ASP A 169 -12.94 -3.93 -16.39
C ASP A 169 -13.72 -3.36 -17.59
N ILE A 170 -13.03 -2.55 -18.38
CA ILE A 170 -13.58 -1.86 -19.54
C ILE A 170 -12.87 -2.39 -20.79
N VAL A 171 -13.63 -2.90 -21.74
CA VAL A 171 -13.20 -3.51 -23.02
C VAL A 171 -12.10 -4.55 -22.86
N ASP A 172 -12.12 -5.28 -21.71
CA ASP A 172 -11.10 -6.28 -21.32
C ASP A 172 -9.65 -5.79 -21.37
N MET A 173 -9.44 -4.47 -21.39
CA MET A 173 -8.11 -3.84 -21.49
C MET A 173 -7.80 -2.89 -20.35
N ILE A 174 -8.79 -2.19 -19.84
CA ILE A 174 -8.62 -1.16 -18.80
C ILE A 174 -9.36 -1.59 -17.55
N ARG A 175 -8.65 -1.63 -16.44
CA ARG A 175 -9.21 -1.87 -15.11
C ARG A 175 -9.15 -0.60 -14.28
N VAL A 176 -10.27 -0.21 -13.71
CA VAL A 176 -10.34 0.81 -12.66
C VAL A 176 -10.71 0.12 -11.37
N ASN A 177 -10.00 0.38 -10.28
CA ASN A 177 -10.26 -0.29 -9.02
C ASN A 177 -10.31 0.68 -7.85
N VAL A 178 -11.11 0.31 -6.86
CA VAL A 178 -11.13 0.88 -5.52
C VAL A 178 -10.97 -0.24 -4.51
N GLY A 179 -10.11 -0.05 -3.53
CA GLY A 179 -9.83 -1.06 -2.52
C GLY A 179 -9.60 -0.46 -1.14
N TYR A 180 -9.81 -1.27 -0.13
CA TYR A 180 -9.53 -0.95 1.26
C TYR A 180 -8.79 -2.10 1.91
N ASN A 181 -7.68 -1.77 2.62
CA ASN A 181 -6.87 -2.73 3.37
C ASN A 181 -6.86 -2.35 4.85
N TYR A 182 -7.16 -3.29 5.71
CA TYR A 182 -7.05 -3.16 7.16
C TYR A 182 -5.79 -3.86 7.63
N TYR A 183 -4.86 -3.11 8.24
CA TYR A 183 -3.57 -3.63 8.70
C TYR A 183 -3.68 -4.25 10.09
N LEU A 184 -3.02 -5.39 10.30
CA LEU A 184 -3.19 -6.24 11.47
C LEU A 184 -2.06 -6.12 12.48
N LEU A 185 -0.86 -5.68 12.07
CA LEU A 185 0.31 -5.74 12.91
C LEU A 185 0.67 -4.38 13.51
N ASN A 186 1.09 -4.41 14.79
CA ASN A 186 1.76 -3.29 15.42
C ASN A 186 3.15 -3.13 14.82
N LEU A 187 3.43 -1.95 14.27
CA LEU A 187 4.73 -1.60 13.67
C LEU A 187 5.80 -1.27 14.70
N TYR A 188 5.41 -0.96 15.94
CA TYR A 188 6.38 -0.70 17.01
C TYR A 188 6.90 -2.01 17.58
N GLY A 189 8.22 -2.14 17.68
CA GLY A 189 8.93 -3.34 18.16
C GLY A 189 9.63 -3.18 19.50
N GLY A 190 9.60 -1.99 20.12
CA GLY A 190 10.27 -1.72 21.38
C GLY A 190 9.56 -2.32 22.60
N ASP A 191 10.26 -2.42 23.71
CA ASP A 191 9.78 -2.98 24.99
C ASP A 191 8.82 -2.02 25.75
N GLY A 192 8.52 -0.85 25.18
CA GLY A 192 7.63 0.16 25.75
C GLY A 192 6.15 -0.10 25.44
N GLN A 193 5.27 0.59 26.16
CA GLN A 193 3.82 0.56 25.93
C GLN A 193 3.42 1.46 24.73
N GLY A 194 4.07 1.26 23.59
CA GLY A 194 3.77 1.97 22.35
C GLY A 194 2.99 1.08 21.39
N ASN A 195 1.94 1.64 20.80
CA ASN A 195 1.19 1.00 19.73
C ASN A 195 1.22 1.88 18.49
N VAL A 196 1.81 1.41 17.40
CA VAL A 196 1.85 2.10 16.12
C VAL A 196 1.22 1.20 15.07
N ASN A 197 0.00 1.52 14.70
CA ASN A 197 -0.75 0.75 13.72
C ASN A 197 -1.02 1.59 12.47
N ARG A 198 -0.88 0.98 11.32
CA ARG A 198 -1.41 1.53 10.10
C ARG A 198 -2.89 1.19 10.04
N ASN A 199 -3.76 2.14 10.37
CA ASN A 199 -5.19 1.98 10.17
C ASN A 199 -5.50 2.05 8.68
N GLY A 200 -6.55 1.41 8.25
CA GLY A 200 -7.07 1.25 6.91
C GLY A 200 -6.47 2.08 5.78
N ALA A 201 -6.06 1.44 4.71
CA ALA A 201 -5.61 2.11 3.50
C ALA A 201 -6.71 2.06 2.44
N LEU A 202 -7.20 3.21 2.04
CA LEU A 202 -8.05 3.37 0.86
C LEU A 202 -7.15 3.55 -0.36
N SER A 203 -7.45 2.83 -1.44
CA SER A 203 -6.69 2.88 -2.68
C SER A 203 -7.59 3.04 -3.89
N PHE A 204 -7.12 3.79 -4.88
CA PHE A 204 -7.73 3.95 -6.20
C PHE A 204 -6.65 3.69 -7.25
N GLY A 205 -6.98 2.94 -8.28
CA GLY A 205 -6.01 2.59 -9.30
C GLY A 205 -6.60 2.40 -10.68
N VAL A 206 -5.69 2.48 -11.66
CA VAL A 206 -5.96 2.14 -13.06
C VAL A 206 -4.88 1.18 -13.51
N ALA A 207 -5.27 0.12 -14.21
CA ALA A 207 -4.37 -0.87 -14.75
C ALA A 207 -4.72 -1.19 -16.21
N TYR A 208 -3.72 -1.62 -16.95
CA TYR A 208 -3.86 -2.24 -18.26
C TYR A 208 -3.86 -3.75 -18.09
N LEU A 209 -4.80 -4.41 -18.74
CA LEU A 209 -4.95 -5.88 -18.79
C LEU A 209 -4.37 -6.40 -20.11
N PHE A 210 -3.53 -7.43 -20.04
CA PHE A 210 -2.87 -8.06 -21.21
C PHE A 210 -3.52 -9.40 -21.54
#